data_0169ae138918c6213f6afea97c7d45b6
#
_entry.id   0169ae138918c6213f6afea97c7d45b6
#
_cell.length_a   1.000
_cell.length_b   1.000
_cell.length_c   1.000
_cell.angle_alpha   90.00
_cell.angle_beta   90.00
_cell.angle_gamma   90.00
#
_symmetry.space_group_name_H-M   'P 1'
#
loop_
_entity.id
_entity.type
_entity.pdbx_description
1 polymer ?
#
loop_
_entity_poly.entity_id
_entity_poly.type
_entity_poly.pdbx_seq_one_letter_code
_entity_poly.pdbx_strand_id
1 'polypeptide(L)'
;MRVVGFHLMPWTEVEHAVAWPFSDDEFDPEIGHELYEDYLGQLELCEDVGFDMVGVNEHHYSSYGLMPSPNLMASRLIDRTDDITIGIMGNILPLRGHPVRVAEELSMLDTMSDGRICSGFVRG
;
A
#
# COMPACT_ATOMS: atom_id res chain seq x y z
N MET A 1 22.84 2.34 7.63
CA MET A 1 22.12 1.88 6.42
C MET A 1 20.67 1.75 6.85
N ARG A 2 19.71 2.25 6.08
CA ARG A 2 18.28 2.05 6.36
C ARG A 2 17.74 0.93 5.47
N VAL A 3 16.92 0.07 6.04
CA VAL A 3 16.30 -1.08 5.33
C VAL A 3 14.80 -0.86 5.23
N VAL A 4 14.27 -1.03 4.03
CA VAL A 4 12.84 -0.81 3.75
C VAL A 4 12.22 -2.12 3.28
N GLY A 5 11.14 -2.56 3.93
CA GLY A 5 10.26 -3.61 3.45
C GLY A 5 9.26 -3.01 2.46
N PHE A 6 9.31 -3.42 1.19
CA PHE A 6 8.41 -2.92 0.15
C PHE A 6 7.60 -4.06 -0.43
N HIS A 7 6.29 -3.87 -0.54
CA HIS A 7 5.41 -4.90 -1.08
C HIS A 7 4.53 -4.36 -2.19
N LEU A 8 4.38 -5.13 -3.27
CA LEU A 8 3.51 -4.79 -4.40
C LEU A 8 2.07 -5.26 -4.20
N MET A 9 1.85 -6.26 -3.35
CA MET A 9 0.56 -6.92 -3.13
C MET A 9 -0.07 -7.45 -4.44
N PRO A 10 0.63 -8.33 -5.18
CA PRO A 10 0.12 -8.83 -6.46
C PRO A 10 -1.09 -9.74 -6.28
N TRP A 11 -1.95 -9.78 -7.30
CA TRP A 11 -2.91 -10.87 -7.48
C TRP A 11 -2.18 -12.08 -8.04
N THR A 12 -2.14 -13.18 -7.29
CA THR A 12 -1.33 -14.36 -7.63
C THR A 12 -2.08 -15.42 -8.44
N GLU A 13 -3.41 -15.38 -8.44
CA GLU A 13 -4.27 -16.35 -9.08
C GLU A 13 -4.51 -16.04 -10.58
N VAL A 14 -3.42 -15.90 -11.32
CA VAL A 14 -3.46 -15.69 -12.77
C VAL A 14 -2.49 -16.64 -13.45
N GLU A 15 -2.92 -17.29 -14.54
CA GLU A 15 -2.05 -18.16 -15.33
C GLU A 15 -0.95 -17.38 -16.06
N HIS A 16 -1.21 -16.14 -16.44
CA HIS A 16 -0.26 -15.28 -17.15
C HIS A 16 -0.39 -13.82 -16.71
N ALA A 17 0.73 -13.15 -16.49
CA ALA A 17 0.78 -11.70 -16.37
C ALA A 17 0.33 -11.07 -17.68
N VAL A 18 -0.88 -10.51 -17.70
CA VAL A 18 -1.55 -10.12 -18.94
C VAL A 18 -1.60 -8.63 -19.14
N ALA A 19 -2.05 -8.28 -20.35
CA ALA A 19 -2.21 -6.92 -20.83
C ALA A 19 -3.07 -6.05 -19.90
N TRP A 20 -2.69 -4.79 -19.77
CA TRP A 20 -3.46 -3.77 -19.08
C TRP A 20 -4.52 -3.16 -20.03
N PRO A 21 -5.76 -2.89 -19.59
CA PRO A 21 -6.30 -3.19 -18.27
C PRO A 21 -6.59 -4.69 -18.06
N PHE A 22 -6.41 -5.15 -16.83
CA PHE A 22 -6.70 -6.52 -16.45
C PHE A 22 -8.19 -6.68 -16.15
N SER A 23 -8.80 -7.80 -16.58
CA SER A 23 -10.19 -8.12 -16.26
C SER A 23 -10.34 -8.51 -14.78
N ASP A 24 -11.47 -8.20 -14.18
CA ASP A 24 -11.85 -8.64 -12.85
C ASP A 24 -12.70 -9.92 -12.84
N ASP A 25 -12.91 -10.53 -14.00
CA ASP A 25 -13.71 -11.75 -14.15
C ASP A 25 -13.21 -12.93 -13.32
N GLU A 26 -11.90 -12.97 -13.04
CA GLU A 26 -11.23 -14.00 -12.24
C GLU A 26 -10.99 -13.57 -10.79
N PHE A 27 -11.47 -12.39 -10.38
CA PHE A 27 -11.29 -11.91 -9.03
C PHE A 27 -12.22 -12.62 -8.05
N ASP A 28 -11.63 -13.30 -7.07
CA ASP A 28 -12.32 -13.92 -5.95
C ASP A 28 -12.11 -13.09 -4.67
N PRO A 29 -13.19 -12.52 -4.08
CA PRO A 29 -13.07 -11.70 -2.89
C PRO A 29 -12.61 -12.45 -1.64
N GLU A 30 -12.81 -13.77 -1.55
CA GLU A 30 -12.29 -14.58 -0.42
C GLU A 30 -10.78 -14.70 -0.52
N ILE A 31 -10.26 -15.04 -1.69
CA ILE A 31 -8.82 -15.07 -1.97
C ILE A 31 -8.22 -13.66 -1.80
N GLY A 32 -8.91 -12.63 -2.30
CA GLY A 32 -8.48 -11.25 -2.16
C GLY A 32 -8.33 -10.83 -0.69
N HIS A 33 -9.25 -11.26 0.18
CA HIS A 33 -9.17 -11.03 1.62
C HIS A 33 -7.94 -11.73 2.24
N GLU A 34 -7.71 -13.00 1.92
CA GLU A 34 -6.57 -13.76 2.41
C GLU A 34 -5.24 -13.12 1.98
N LEU A 35 -5.12 -12.72 0.70
CA LEU A 35 -3.94 -12.04 0.19
C LEU A 35 -3.67 -10.72 0.90
N TYR A 36 -4.70 -9.90 1.17
CA TYR A 36 -4.50 -8.67 1.93
C TYR A 36 -4.00 -8.93 3.35
N GLU A 37 -4.54 -9.91 4.06
CA GLU A 37 -4.11 -10.24 5.42
C GLU A 37 -2.68 -10.80 5.42
N ASP A 38 -2.32 -11.65 4.47
CA ASP A 38 -0.97 -12.20 4.32
C ASP A 38 0.05 -11.09 4.03
N TYR A 39 -0.25 -10.18 3.11
CA TYR A 39 0.66 -9.10 2.73
C TYR A 39 0.82 -8.06 3.83
N LEU A 40 -0.25 -7.73 4.54
CA LEU A 40 -0.18 -6.87 5.72
C LEU A 40 0.65 -7.54 6.82
N GLY A 41 0.48 -8.85 7.05
CA GLY A 41 1.29 -9.61 8.01
C GLY A 41 2.77 -9.65 7.66
N GLN A 42 3.13 -9.71 6.38
CA GLN A 42 4.53 -9.61 5.93
C GLN A 42 5.13 -8.23 6.20
N LEU A 43 4.36 -7.16 6.03
CA LEU A 43 4.81 -5.80 6.34
C LEU A 43 4.91 -5.56 7.85
N GLU A 44 3.99 -6.11 8.64
CA GLU A 44 4.03 -6.11 10.10
C GLU A 44 5.29 -6.84 10.62
N LEU A 45 5.61 -8.01 10.06
CA LEU A 45 6.84 -8.75 10.38
C LEU A 45 8.12 -7.93 10.14
N CYS A 46 8.12 -6.99 9.19
CA CYS A 46 9.28 -6.12 8.96
C CYS A 46 9.66 -5.32 10.22
N GLU A 47 8.68 -4.89 11.02
CA GLU A 47 8.94 -4.22 12.30
C GLU A 47 9.61 -5.16 13.29
N ASP A 48 9.07 -6.37 13.46
CA ASP A 48 9.60 -7.38 14.39
C ASP A 48 11.04 -7.77 14.10
N VAL A 49 11.41 -7.78 12.82
CA VAL A 49 12.77 -8.14 12.39
C VAL A 49 13.71 -6.94 12.24
N GLY A 50 13.25 -5.74 12.60
CA GLY A 50 14.08 -4.54 12.74
C GLY A 50 14.30 -3.75 11.45
N PHE A 51 13.37 -3.73 10.52
CA PHE A 51 13.41 -2.81 9.39
C PHE A 51 13.10 -1.38 9.85
N ASP A 52 13.64 -0.39 9.14
CA ASP A 52 13.42 1.03 9.46
C ASP A 52 12.11 1.58 8.90
N MET A 53 11.58 0.97 7.83
CA MET A 53 10.38 1.44 7.15
C MET A 53 9.69 0.30 6.41
N VAL A 54 8.37 0.38 6.29
CA VAL A 54 7.57 -0.40 5.34
C VAL A 54 7.01 0.52 4.26
N GLY A 55 6.99 0.05 3.01
CA GLY A 55 6.56 0.82 1.85
C GLY A 55 5.31 0.24 1.19
N VAL A 56 4.32 1.10 0.96
CA VAL A 56 3.11 0.84 0.17
C VAL A 56 3.13 1.67 -1.10
N ASN A 57 2.42 1.23 -2.14
CA ASN A 57 2.43 1.85 -3.46
C ASN A 57 1.02 2.03 -4.03
N GLU A 58 0.89 2.58 -5.24
CA GLU A 58 -0.38 2.76 -5.92
C GLU A 58 -0.32 2.13 -7.32
N HIS A 59 -1.20 1.13 -7.57
CA HIS A 59 -1.36 0.49 -8.88
C HIS A 59 -2.84 0.28 -9.20
N HIS A 60 -3.20 0.44 -10.47
CA HIS A 60 -4.57 0.40 -10.95
C HIS A 60 -4.75 -0.59 -12.10
N TYR A 61 -5.91 -1.25 -12.16
CA TYR A 61 -6.36 -2.08 -13.28
C TYR A 61 -5.35 -3.15 -13.73
N SER A 62 -4.63 -3.75 -12.78
CA SER A 62 -3.69 -4.81 -13.10
C SER A 62 -3.55 -5.81 -11.96
N SER A 63 -3.16 -7.03 -12.30
CA SER A 63 -2.78 -8.07 -11.31
C SER A 63 -1.48 -7.76 -10.58
N TYR A 64 -0.76 -6.73 -11.03
CA TYR A 64 0.54 -6.33 -10.47
C TYR A 64 0.44 -5.82 -9.02
N GLY A 65 -0.70 -5.23 -8.63
CA GLY A 65 -0.89 -4.78 -7.26
C GLY A 65 -2.36 -4.56 -6.90
N LEU A 66 -2.78 -5.20 -5.81
CA LEU A 66 -4.09 -5.02 -5.18
C LEU A 66 -4.16 -3.73 -4.36
N MET A 67 -3.46 -2.69 -4.76
CA MET A 67 -3.26 -1.48 -3.95
C MET A 67 -3.59 -0.20 -4.73
N PRO A 68 -4.88 0.02 -5.09
CA PRO A 68 -5.29 1.26 -5.76
C PRO A 68 -5.33 2.46 -4.81
N SER A 69 -5.22 2.24 -3.49
CA SER A 69 -5.16 3.32 -2.49
C SER A 69 -4.11 3.02 -1.43
N PRO A 70 -2.88 3.55 -1.57
CA PRO A 70 -1.83 3.37 -0.58
C PRO A 70 -2.20 4.01 0.77
N ASN A 71 -3.05 5.05 0.78
CA ASN A 71 -3.50 5.69 2.02
C ASN A 71 -4.37 4.75 2.87
N LEU A 72 -5.21 3.91 2.24
CA LEU A 72 -5.97 2.89 2.96
C LEU A 72 -5.05 1.80 3.54
N MET A 73 -4.03 1.39 2.79
CA MET A 73 -3.04 0.43 3.30
C MET A 73 -2.23 1.02 4.46
N ALA A 74 -1.80 2.27 4.35
CA ALA A 74 -1.13 2.97 5.44
C ALA A 74 -1.99 3.03 6.70
N SER A 75 -3.30 3.31 6.56
CA SER A 75 -4.24 3.29 7.69
C SER A 75 -4.31 1.92 8.36
N ARG A 76 -4.33 0.83 7.59
CA ARG A 76 -4.32 -0.53 8.13
C ARG A 76 -3.02 -0.87 8.87
N LEU A 77 -1.89 -0.38 8.37
CA LEU A 77 -0.58 -0.60 8.99
C LEU A 77 -0.41 0.20 10.29
N ILE A 78 -1.03 1.37 10.41
CA ILE A 78 -1.00 2.18 11.65
C ILE A 78 -1.47 1.36 12.86
N ASP A 79 -2.54 0.59 12.69
CA ASP A 79 -3.14 -0.21 13.75
C ASP A 79 -2.42 -1.56 14.00
N ARG A 80 -1.51 -1.94 13.11
CA ARG A 80 -0.79 -3.23 13.14
C ARG A 80 0.68 -3.10 13.52
N THR A 81 1.19 -1.87 13.61
CA THR A 81 2.60 -1.57 13.90
C THR A 81 2.70 -0.48 14.96
N ASP A 82 3.79 -0.49 15.72
CA ASP A 82 3.99 0.42 16.84
C ASP A 82 4.92 1.60 16.50
N ASP A 83 6.11 1.32 15.96
CA ASP A 83 7.20 2.30 15.82
C ASP A 83 7.70 2.49 14.38
N ILE A 84 7.51 1.51 13.50
CA ILE A 84 8.08 1.52 12.15
C ILE A 84 7.51 2.68 11.30
N THR A 85 8.38 3.32 10.51
CA THR A 85 7.95 4.33 9.55
C THR A 85 7.12 3.70 8.41
N ILE A 86 5.99 4.31 8.08
CA ILE A 86 5.12 3.86 6.98
C ILE A 86 5.34 4.78 5.78
N GLY A 87 5.98 4.25 4.74
CA GLY A 87 6.28 4.96 3.50
C GLY A 87 5.17 4.80 2.45
N ILE A 88 4.53 5.89 2.09
CA ILE A 88 3.58 5.92 0.96
C ILE A 88 4.37 6.28 -0.30
N MET A 89 4.61 5.31 -1.21
CA MET A 89 5.61 5.38 -2.29
C MET A 89 4.98 5.20 -3.70
N GLY A 90 4.07 6.00 -4.19
CA GLY A 90 3.50 7.21 -3.59
C GLY A 90 2.10 7.45 -4.09
N ASN A 91 1.55 8.58 -3.75
CA ASN A 91 0.25 9.01 -4.29
C ASN A 91 0.38 9.47 -5.75
N ILE A 92 -0.47 8.95 -6.64
CA ILE A 92 -0.59 9.42 -8.03
C ILE A 92 -1.51 10.64 -8.06
N LEU A 93 -0.95 11.84 -7.92
CA LEU A 93 -1.74 13.07 -7.81
C LEU A 93 -2.73 13.30 -8.97
N PRO A 94 -2.39 13.02 -10.25
CA PRO A 94 -3.34 13.18 -11.35
C PRO A 94 -4.64 12.36 -11.23
N LEU A 95 -4.64 11.26 -10.47
CA LEU A 95 -5.82 10.43 -10.25
C LEU A 95 -6.67 10.87 -9.04
N ARG A 96 -6.21 11.86 -8.29
CA ARG A 96 -6.81 12.28 -7.00
C ARG A 96 -7.65 13.56 -7.16
N GLY A 97 -8.59 13.66 -7.95
CA GLY A 97 -9.51 14.79 -8.12
C GLY A 97 -9.06 16.19 -7.65
N HIS A 98 -8.52 16.29 -6.42
CA HIS A 98 -8.00 17.53 -5.87
C HIS A 98 -6.83 17.30 -4.89
N PRO A 99 -5.70 18.02 -5.00
CA PRO A 99 -4.52 17.80 -4.15
C PRO A 99 -4.76 18.08 -2.66
N VAL A 100 -5.68 18.99 -2.33
CA VAL A 100 -6.05 19.27 -0.92
C VAL A 100 -6.59 18.01 -0.25
N ARG A 101 -7.36 17.17 -0.97
CA ARG A 101 -7.88 15.92 -0.42
C ARG A 101 -6.75 14.97 0.01
N VAL A 102 -5.71 14.88 -0.80
CA VAL A 102 -4.53 14.07 -0.47
C VAL A 102 -3.80 14.65 0.74
N ALA A 103 -3.64 15.97 0.81
CA ALA A 103 -3.01 16.63 1.95
C ALA A 103 -3.78 16.40 3.27
N GLU A 104 -5.11 16.44 3.22
CA GLU A 104 -5.97 16.16 4.38
C GLU A 104 -5.80 14.71 4.84
N GLU A 105 -5.84 13.74 3.92
CA GLU A 105 -5.66 12.32 4.23
C GLU A 105 -4.28 12.04 4.84
N LEU A 106 -3.22 12.61 4.27
CA LEU A 106 -1.87 12.45 4.79
C LEU A 106 -1.71 13.08 6.18
N SER A 107 -2.30 14.24 6.41
CA SER A 107 -2.30 14.90 7.72
C SER A 107 -3.03 14.06 8.78
N MET A 108 -4.16 13.44 8.41
CA MET A 108 -4.87 12.52 9.29
C MET A 108 -4.02 11.29 9.62
N LEU A 109 -3.45 10.64 8.61
CA LEU A 109 -2.61 9.45 8.77
C LEU A 109 -1.39 9.75 9.65
N ASP A 110 -0.72 10.88 9.43
CA ASP A 110 0.43 11.31 10.21
C ASP A 110 0.06 11.55 11.68
N THR A 111 -1.08 12.22 11.90
CA THR A 111 -1.60 12.44 13.25
C THR A 111 -2.00 11.14 13.95
N MET A 112 -2.70 10.23 13.25
CA MET A 112 -3.13 8.95 13.82
C MET A 112 -1.95 8.02 14.13
N SER A 113 -0.86 8.13 13.38
CA SER A 113 0.35 7.32 13.54
C SER A 113 1.40 7.92 14.47
N ASP A 114 1.12 9.07 15.10
CA ASP A 114 2.10 9.82 15.91
C ASP A 114 3.39 10.17 15.12
N GLY A 115 3.21 10.65 13.87
CA GLY A 115 4.31 11.15 13.04
C GLY A 115 5.12 10.08 12.29
N ARG A 116 4.57 8.88 12.09
CA ARG A 116 5.28 7.77 11.40
C ARG A 116 5.12 7.77 9.88
N ILE A 117 4.40 8.73 9.28
CA ILE A 117 4.16 8.74 7.85
C ILE A 117 5.30 9.41 7.07
N CYS A 118 5.81 8.71 6.07
CA CYS A 118 6.71 9.25 5.06
C CYS A 118 5.99 9.24 3.70
N SER A 119 5.62 10.40 3.19
CA SER A 119 4.79 10.48 1.97
C SER A 119 5.60 10.81 0.72
N GLY A 120 5.43 10.00 -0.33
CA GLY A 120 5.91 10.23 -1.67
C GLY A 120 4.77 10.58 -2.64
N PHE A 121 5.14 11.23 -3.74
CA PHE A 121 4.23 11.59 -4.82
C PHE A 121 4.81 11.16 -6.15
N VAL A 122 3.97 10.63 -7.02
CA VAL A 122 4.35 10.16 -8.33
C VAL A 122 3.41 10.68 -9.40
N ARG A 123 3.87 10.61 -10.64
CA ARG A 123 3.06 11.07 -11.77
C ARG A 123 2.07 10.01 -12.25
N GLY A 124 2.38 8.75 -12.02
CA GLY A 124 1.68 7.58 -12.58
C GLY A 124 2.40 7.04 -13.78
#